data_e24850f7f45d7e1c3cb090710199e63c
#
_entry.id   e24850f7f45d7e1c3cb090710199e63c
#
_cell.length_a   1.000
_cell.length_b   1.000
_cell.length_c   1.000
_cell.angle_alpha   90.00
_cell.angle_beta   90.00
_cell.angle_gamma   90.00
#
_symmetry.space_group_name_H-M   'P 1'
#
loop_
_entity.id
_entity.type
_entity.pdbx_description
1 polymer ?
#
loop_
_entity_poly.entity_id
_entity_poly.type
_entity_poly.pdbx_seq_one_letter_code
_entity_poly.pdbx_strand_id
1 'polypeptide(L)'
;MRDSLTVEIVRVRQENPEVTTLYFERPFDFMAGQYITVFIEGSQVREGKAYSISSRPDEKLMSITVKNVGGEFSSYLCSCQVGDTLHISRAYGDFNPQTKQPLVGIAAGCGLSPIWSILADAKQPTFLYLSQKSPEYMVFSEELAASSIQVNKFSTRQQVEEKNGWRNGRFEVANIVSEVPSNAHFLVCGSLPFVRDVWQKITAAGVDESHISTEAFFEQ
;
A
#
# COMPACT_ATOMS: atom_id res chain seq x y z
N MET A 1 20.96 -14.90 8.01
CA MET A 1 20.48 -13.65 8.67
C MET A 1 21.67 -12.70 9.04
N ARG A 2 22.73 -12.61 8.21
CA ARG A 2 23.95 -11.84 8.59
C ARG A 2 23.75 -10.31 8.63
N ASP A 3 22.67 -9.77 8.08
CA ASP A 3 22.40 -8.31 8.00
C ASP A 3 20.96 -7.94 8.41
N SER A 4 20.29 -8.77 9.23
CA SER A 4 18.96 -8.44 9.75
C SER A 4 19.06 -7.60 11.02
N LEU A 5 18.13 -6.65 11.17
CA LEU A 5 17.93 -5.85 12.37
C LEU A 5 16.80 -6.47 13.19
N THR A 6 16.91 -6.44 14.51
CA THR A 6 15.81 -6.81 15.40
C THR A 6 15.09 -5.55 15.84
N VAL A 7 13.76 -5.53 15.66
CA VAL A 7 12.88 -4.43 16.08
C VAL A 7 11.78 -4.96 16.99
N GLU A 8 11.39 -4.20 18.00
CA GLU A 8 10.28 -4.53 18.90
C GLU A 8 9.00 -3.86 18.41
N ILE A 9 7.89 -4.60 18.40
CA ILE A 9 6.56 -4.07 18.08
C ILE A 9 6.07 -3.21 19.25
N VAL A 10 5.92 -1.92 19.02
CA VAL A 10 5.49 -0.95 20.03
C VAL A 10 3.98 -0.59 19.93
N ARG A 11 3.34 -0.91 18.79
CA ARG A 11 1.91 -0.74 18.59
C ARG A 11 1.40 -1.72 17.54
N VAL A 12 0.22 -2.26 17.78
CA VAL A 12 -0.55 -3.08 16.83
C VAL A 12 -1.88 -2.40 16.59
N ARG A 13 -2.30 -2.28 15.33
CA ARG A 13 -3.62 -1.76 14.95
C ARG A 13 -4.32 -2.74 14.02
N GLN A 14 -5.51 -3.19 14.43
CA GLN A 14 -6.40 -3.92 13.55
C GLN A 14 -7.09 -2.93 12.62
N GLU A 15 -6.76 -2.95 11.33
CA GLU A 15 -7.37 -2.07 10.32
C GLU A 15 -8.79 -2.54 9.96
N ASN A 16 -8.94 -3.85 9.78
CA ASN A 16 -10.18 -4.54 9.46
C ASN A 16 -10.04 -6.04 9.80
N PRO A 17 -11.06 -6.90 9.63
CA PRO A 17 -10.99 -8.31 10.01
C PRO A 17 -9.84 -9.12 9.39
N GLU A 18 -9.30 -8.68 8.25
CA GLU A 18 -8.25 -9.39 7.51
C GLU A 18 -6.87 -8.71 7.59
N VAL A 19 -6.78 -7.46 8.11
CA VAL A 19 -5.58 -6.62 7.96
C VAL A 19 -5.14 -6.03 9.28
N THR A 20 -3.86 -6.19 9.60
CA THR A 20 -3.20 -5.66 10.80
C THR A 20 -2.02 -4.77 10.39
N THR A 21 -1.87 -3.63 11.04
CA THR A 21 -0.69 -2.77 10.94
C THR A 21 0.19 -2.91 12.18
N LEU A 22 1.47 -3.23 11.98
CA LEU A 22 2.48 -3.37 13.01
C LEU A 22 3.39 -2.15 12.98
N TYR A 23 3.65 -1.56 14.15
CA TYR A 23 4.50 -0.38 14.30
C TYR A 23 5.68 -0.70 15.21
N PHE A 24 6.86 -0.18 14.85
CA PHE A 24 8.10 -0.27 15.61
C PHE A 24 8.90 1.03 15.49
N GLU A 25 9.84 1.28 16.42
CA GLU A 25 10.74 2.43 16.33
C GLU A 25 11.47 2.39 14.99
N ARG A 26 11.57 3.54 14.31
CA ARG A 26 12.24 3.64 13.00
C ARG A 26 13.75 3.38 13.15
N PRO A 27 14.28 2.25 12.64
CA PRO A 27 15.68 1.87 12.88
C PRO A 27 16.65 2.50 11.86
N PHE A 28 16.12 3.07 10.76
CA PHE A 28 16.89 3.69 9.68
C PHE A 28 16.01 4.65 8.86
N ASP A 29 16.64 5.50 8.05
CA ASP A 29 15.95 6.34 7.10
C ASP A 29 15.56 5.54 5.84
N PHE A 30 14.39 5.86 5.29
CA PHE A 30 13.86 5.23 4.09
C PHE A 30 13.13 6.24 3.21
N MET A 31 12.87 5.89 1.96
CA MET A 31 12.02 6.66 1.05
C MET A 31 10.61 6.07 1.00
N ALA A 32 9.60 6.94 0.92
CA ALA A 32 8.22 6.49 0.71
C ALA A 32 8.13 5.52 -0.49
N GLY A 33 7.34 4.45 -0.35
CA GLY A 33 7.20 3.41 -1.37
C GLY A 33 8.23 2.29 -1.30
N GLN A 34 9.20 2.34 -0.40
CA GLN A 34 10.12 1.24 -0.16
C GLN A 34 9.48 0.11 0.67
N TYR A 35 10.10 -1.06 0.64
CA TYR A 35 9.72 -2.24 1.43
C TYR A 35 10.88 -2.74 2.28
N ILE A 36 10.57 -3.53 3.29
CA ILE A 36 11.51 -4.36 4.06
C ILE A 36 11.21 -5.83 3.85
N THR A 37 12.22 -6.68 4.03
CA THR A 37 12.03 -8.13 4.14
C THR A 37 11.91 -8.49 5.62
N VAL A 38 10.86 -9.23 5.97
CA VAL A 38 10.71 -9.83 7.31
C VAL A 38 11.19 -11.26 7.27
N PHE A 39 11.93 -11.67 8.30
CA PHE A 39 12.42 -13.04 8.47
C PHE A 39 11.77 -13.65 9.70
N ILE A 40 11.34 -14.90 9.60
CA ILE A 40 10.81 -15.68 10.70
C ILE A 40 11.82 -16.80 11.04
N GLU A 41 12.25 -16.84 12.29
CA GLU A 41 13.17 -17.88 12.76
C GLU A 41 12.52 -19.27 12.66
N GLY A 42 13.25 -20.23 12.10
CA GLY A 42 12.73 -21.59 11.88
C GLY A 42 11.85 -21.76 10.64
N SER A 43 11.51 -20.68 9.92
CA SER A 43 10.75 -20.77 8.66
C SER A 43 11.51 -21.53 7.57
N GLN A 44 10.77 -22.25 6.72
CA GLN A 44 11.32 -22.86 5.51
C GLN A 44 11.65 -21.80 4.43
N VAL A 45 11.03 -20.62 4.48
CA VAL A 45 11.29 -19.49 3.58
C VAL A 45 12.43 -18.65 4.16
N ARG A 46 13.67 -19.12 3.93
CA ARG A 46 14.88 -18.52 4.52
C ARG A 46 15.20 -17.13 4.01
N GLU A 47 14.78 -16.80 2.80
CA GLU A 47 14.89 -15.48 2.18
C GLU A 47 13.95 -14.45 2.79
N GLY A 48 12.98 -14.86 3.60
CA GLY A 48 11.96 -14.01 4.18
C GLY A 48 10.90 -13.56 3.16
N LYS A 49 10.03 -12.65 3.58
CA LYS A 49 9.00 -12.06 2.69
C LYS A 49 9.02 -10.55 2.76
N ALA A 50 8.82 -9.91 1.60
CA ALA A 50 8.77 -8.46 1.44
C ALA A 50 7.43 -7.88 1.92
N TYR A 51 7.52 -6.76 2.64
CA TYR A 51 6.37 -5.97 3.10
C TYR A 51 6.66 -4.50 2.87
N SER A 52 5.79 -3.82 2.10
CA SER A 52 5.93 -2.39 1.85
C SER A 52 5.79 -1.60 3.15
N ILE A 53 6.65 -0.62 3.34
CA ILE A 53 6.58 0.31 4.47
C ILE A 53 5.34 1.18 4.27
N SER A 54 4.44 1.19 5.25
CA SER A 54 3.16 1.89 5.19
C SER A 54 3.15 3.24 5.92
N SER A 55 4.14 3.52 6.76
CA SER A 55 4.35 4.84 7.37
C SER A 55 5.00 5.82 6.40
N ARG A 56 4.91 7.11 6.71
CA ARG A 56 5.68 8.15 6.01
C ARG A 56 7.13 8.19 6.52
N PRO A 57 8.09 8.67 5.70
CA PRO A 57 9.49 8.79 6.11
C PRO A 57 9.73 9.74 7.28
N ASP A 58 8.88 10.75 7.48
CA ASP A 58 8.98 11.74 8.56
C ASP A 58 8.36 11.27 9.89
N GLU A 59 7.64 10.13 9.90
CA GLU A 59 7.04 9.59 11.12
C GLU A 59 8.10 8.97 12.04
N LYS A 60 7.86 9.08 13.35
CA LYS A 60 8.73 8.51 14.38
C LYS A 60 8.72 6.98 14.35
N LEU A 61 7.54 6.39 14.09
CA LEU A 61 7.37 4.95 13.99
C LEU A 61 7.35 4.52 12.53
N MET A 62 8.09 3.46 12.22
CA MET A 62 7.96 2.72 10.97
C MET A 62 6.83 1.71 11.10
N SER A 63 6.09 1.47 10.03
CA SER A 63 5.03 0.47 10.03
C SER A 63 5.01 -0.38 8.77
N ILE A 64 4.49 -1.59 8.92
CA ILE A 64 4.08 -2.48 7.83
C ILE A 64 2.62 -2.87 8.03
N THR A 65 1.87 -2.97 6.93
CA THR A 65 0.46 -3.35 6.94
C THR A 65 0.29 -4.69 6.24
N VAL A 66 -0.21 -5.67 6.96
CA VAL A 66 -0.23 -7.08 6.58
C VAL A 66 -1.66 -7.57 6.45
N LYS A 67 -1.99 -8.14 5.29
CA LYS A 67 -3.23 -8.89 5.10
C LYS A 67 -3.00 -10.35 5.43
N ASN A 68 -3.81 -10.92 6.31
CA ASN A 68 -3.80 -12.36 6.59
C ASN A 68 -4.41 -13.12 5.39
N VAL A 69 -3.57 -13.87 4.70
CA VAL A 69 -3.96 -14.75 3.57
C VAL A 69 -3.85 -16.23 3.93
N GLY A 70 -3.68 -16.56 5.23
CA GLY A 70 -3.57 -17.93 5.73
C GLY A 70 -2.19 -18.57 5.56
N GLY A 71 -1.21 -17.87 4.97
CA GLY A 71 0.16 -18.34 4.87
C GLY A 71 0.95 -18.12 6.18
N GLU A 72 2.09 -18.85 6.34
CA GLU A 72 2.95 -18.81 7.53
C GLU A 72 3.26 -17.36 7.97
N PHE A 73 3.81 -16.54 7.08
CA PHE A 73 4.21 -15.16 7.40
C PHE A 73 3.04 -14.26 7.76
N SER A 74 1.99 -14.27 6.95
CA SER A 74 0.83 -13.39 7.17
C SER A 74 0.08 -13.76 8.45
N SER A 75 -0.05 -15.06 8.76
CA SER A 75 -0.68 -15.52 9.99
C SER A 75 0.17 -15.16 11.21
N TYR A 76 1.48 -15.38 11.15
CA TYR A 76 2.41 -14.99 12.21
C TYR A 76 2.34 -13.49 12.48
N LEU A 77 2.53 -12.66 11.47
CA LEU A 77 2.54 -11.19 11.62
C LEU A 77 1.20 -10.65 12.12
N CYS A 78 0.07 -11.18 11.65
CA CYS A 78 -1.24 -10.77 12.14
C CYS A 78 -1.55 -11.26 13.57
N SER A 79 -0.77 -12.22 14.11
CA SER A 79 -0.90 -12.67 15.51
C SER A 79 0.04 -11.97 16.48
N CYS A 80 0.99 -11.17 15.98
CA CYS A 80 1.96 -10.45 16.81
C CYS A 80 1.29 -9.45 17.75
N GLN A 81 1.89 -9.26 18.91
CA GLN A 81 1.46 -8.34 19.96
C GLN A 81 2.56 -7.32 20.29
N VAL A 82 2.19 -6.29 21.04
CA VAL A 82 3.17 -5.33 21.58
C VAL A 82 4.17 -6.06 22.48
N GLY A 83 5.46 -5.82 22.26
CA GLY A 83 6.57 -6.47 22.93
C GLY A 83 7.17 -7.64 22.13
N ASP A 84 6.47 -8.16 21.11
CA ASP A 84 7.07 -9.14 20.20
C ASP A 84 8.18 -8.51 19.35
N THR A 85 9.11 -9.34 18.89
CA THR A 85 10.24 -8.87 18.07
C THR A 85 10.17 -9.42 16.64
N LEU A 86 10.57 -8.58 15.67
CA LEU A 86 10.73 -8.97 14.28
C LEU A 86 12.18 -8.84 13.84
N HIS A 87 12.61 -9.75 12.97
CA HIS A 87 13.87 -9.63 12.24
C HIS A 87 13.57 -9.05 10.86
N ILE A 88 14.17 -7.91 10.55
CA ILE A 88 13.89 -7.17 9.29
C ILE A 88 15.18 -6.84 8.55
N SER A 89 15.09 -6.65 7.25
CA SER A 89 16.17 -6.08 6.43
C SER A 89 16.20 -4.55 6.56
N ARG A 90 17.16 -3.89 5.89
CA ARG A 90 17.05 -2.48 5.52
C ARG A 90 15.98 -2.30 4.45
N ALA A 91 15.63 -1.03 4.13
CA ALA A 91 14.67 -0.71 3.08
C ALA A 91 15.27 -0.91 1.68
N TYR A 92 14.42 -1.39 0.74
CA TYR A 92 14.70 -1.60 -0.66
C TYR A 92 13.54 -1.12 -1.53
N GLY A 93 13.76 -1.02 -2.84
CA GLY A 93 12.73 -0.70 -3.83
C GLY A 93 12.78 0.73 -4.32
N ASP A 94 12.21 0.93 -5.50
CA ASP A 94 12.21 2.17 -6.29
C ASP A 94 10.81 2.53 -6.83
N PHE A 95 9.75 2.07 -6.17
CA PHE A 95 8.37 2.29 -6.61
C PHE A 95 7.98 3.78 -6.68
N ASN A 96 8.60 4.64 -5.85
CA ASN A 96 8.39 6.08 -5.88
C ASN A 96 9.16 6.73 -7.05
N PRO A 97 8.48 7.36 -8.03
CA PRO A 97 9.11 7.92 -9.23
C PRO A 97 9.95 9.17 -8.99
N GLN A 98 10.00 9.70 -7.77
CA GLN A 98 10.74 10.93 -7.40
C GLN A 98 10.44 12.12 -8.34
N THR A 99 9.17 12.26 -8.74
CA THR A 99 8.70 13.29 -9.67
C THR A 99 8.04 14.47 -8.96
N LYS A 100 7.96 15.61 -9.65
CA LYS A 100 7.14 16.79 -9.24
C LYS A 100 5.78 16.83 -9.94
N GLN A 101 5.49 15.89 -10.81
CA GLN A 101 4.20 15.76 -11.49
C GLN A 101 3.10 15.39 -10.48
N PRO A 102 1.82 15.73 -10.76
CA PRO A 102 0.71 15.21 -9.97
C PRO A 102 0.76 13.68 -9.88
N LEU A 103 0.45 13.11 -8.71
CA LEU A 103 0.46 11.67 -8.47
C LEU A 103 -0.95 11.11 -8.45
N VAL A 104 -1.15 10.01 -9.15
CA VAL A 104 -2.42 9.27 -9.19
C VAL A 104 -2.19 7.87 -8.67
N GLY A 105 -2.60 7.59 -7.43
CA GLY A 105 -2.58 6.25 -6.86
C GLY A 105 -3.81 5.45 -7.29
N ILE A 106 -3.60 4.25 -7.81
CA ILE A 106 -4.65 3.27 -8.11
C ILE A 106 -4.36 2.01 -7.33
N ALA A 107 -5.15 1.75 -6.29
CA ALA A 107 -4.90 0.69 -5.33
C ALA A 107 -6.06 -0.29 -5.20
N ALA A 108 -5.74 -1.55 -4.90
CA ALA A 108 -6.70 -2.55 -4.45
C ALA A 108 -6.24 -3.20 -3.14
N GLY A 109 -7.14 -3.21 -2.14
CA GLY A 109 -6.84 -3.81 -0.83
C GLY A 109 -5.60 -3.23 -0.18
N CYS A 110 -4.68 -4.12 0.27
CA CYS A 110 -3.41 -3.73 0.89
C CYS A 110 -2.39 -3.10 -0.08
N GLY A 111 -2.64 -3.10 -1.39
CA GLY A 111 -1.85 -2.31 -2.34
C GLY A 111 -1.89 -0.80 -2.03
N LEU A 112 -2.79 -0.38 -1.15
CA LEU A 112 -2.79 0.97 -0.62
C LEU A 112 -1.54 1.29 0.22
N SER A 113 -0.89 0.32 0.86
CA SER A 113 0.21 0.57 1.81
C SER A 113 1.37 1.39 1.22
N PRO A 114 2.05 0.98 0.15
CA PRO A 114 3.10 1.78 -0.45
C PRO A 114 2.58 3.05 -1.11
N ILE A 115 1.39 3.00 -1.71
CA ILE A 115 0.76 4.19 -2.33
C ILE A 115 0.44 5.24 -1.28
N TRP A 116 -0.11 4.85 -0.13
CA TRP A 116 -0.36 5.77 0.99
C TRP A 116 0.92 6.46 1.44
N SER A 117 2.00 5.69 1.70
CA SER A 117 3.30 6.25 2.10
C SER A 117 3.80 7.32 1.11
N ILE A 118 3.68 7.08 -0.20
CA ILE A 118 4.08 8.03 -1.25
C ILE A 118 3.16 9.25 -1.30
N LEU A 119 1.84 9.06 -1.38
CA LEU A 119 0.90 10.15 -1.55
C LEU A 119 0.85 11.07 -0.33
N ALA A 120 0.99 10.50 0.87
CA ALA A 120 0.99 11.26 2.13
C ALA A 120 2.29 12.06 2.36
N ASP A 121 3.42 11.65 1.75
CA ASP A 121 4.69 12.38 1.76
C ASP A 121 4.80 13.42 0.63
N ALA A 122 3.95 13.31 -0.39
CA ALA A 122 3.98 14.14 -1.59
C ALA A 122 3.68 15.62 -1.31
N LYS A 123 4.34 16.52 -2.05
CA LYS A 123 4.10 17.99 -1.99
C LYS A 123 3.28 18.49 -3.18
N GLN A 124 3.15 17.69 -4.23
CA GLN A 124 2.36 17.95 -5.43
C GLN A 124 0.90 17.49 -5.24
N PRO A 125 -0.02 17.88 -6.14
CA PRO A 125 -1.40 17.36 -6.12
C PRO A 125 -1.46 15.84 -6.18
N THR A 126 -2.31 15.24 -5.36
CA THR A 126 -2.45 13.78 -5.21
C THR A 126 -3.90 13.34 -5.35
N PHE A 127 -4.11 12.28 -6.10
CA PHE A 127 -5.40 11.64 -6.34
C PHE A 127 -5.30 10.16 -5.97
N LEU A 128 -6.34 9.61 -5.36
CA LEU A 128 -6.40 8.18 -5.02
C LEU A 128 -7.70 7.57 -5.52
N TYR A 129 -7.58 6.49 -6.27
CA TYR A 129 -8.67 5.62 -6.69
C TYR A 129 -8.49 4.27 -6.01
N LEU A 130 -9.35 3.97 -5.07
CA LEU A 130 -9.21 2.81 -4.18
C LEU A 130 -10.34 1.82 -4.38
N SER A 131 -10.00 0.58 -4.76
CA SER A 131 -10.91 -0.54 -4.87
C SER A 131 -10.87 -1.39 -3.61
N GLN A 132 -12.02 -1.55 -2.95
CA GLN A 132 -12.17 -2.37 -1.75
C GLN A 132 -13.37 -3.31 -1.87
N LYS A 133 -13.42 -4.37 -1.04
CA LYS A 133 -14.58 -5.29 -0.99
C LYS A 133 -15.83 -4.53 -0.55
N SER A 134 -15.69 -3.74 0.51
CA SER A 134 -16.73 -2.91 1.12
C SER A 134 -16.08 -1.86 2.06
N PRO A 135 -16.84 -0.88 2.59
CA PRO A 135 -16.31 0.13 3.52
C PRO A 135 -15.62 -0.45 4.77
N GLU A 136 -16.12 -1.56 5.30
CA GLU A 136 -15.53 -2.22 6.48
C GLU A 136 -14.15 -2.83 6.24
N TYR A 137 -13.73 -2.99 4.96
CA TYR A 137 -12.40 -3.45 4.57
C TYR A 137 -11.42 -2.30 4.28
N MET A 138 -11.79 -1.06 4.61
CA MET A 138 -10.87 0.07 4.48
C MET A 138 -9.63 -0.12 5.34
N VAL A 139 -8.49 0.36 4.81
CA VAL A 139 -7.21 0.54 5.52
C VAL A 139 -6.92 2.03 5.57
N PHE A 140 -6.30 2.50 6.63
CA PHE A 140 -5.93 3.92 6.83
C PHE A 140 -7.10 4.90 6.71
N SER A 141 -8.29 4.51 7.18
CA SER A 141 -9.50 5.32 7.03
C SER A 141 -9.41 6.68 7.72
N GLU A 142 -8.78 6.73 8.90
CA GLU A 142 -8.58 7.96 9.68
C GLU A 142 -7.56 8.87 9.02
N GLU A 143 -6.44 8.29 8.57
CA GLU A 143 -5.36 9.01 7.90
C GLU A 143 -5.83 9.60 6.57
N LEU A 144 -6.56 8.82 5.78
CA LEU A 144 -7.15 9.29 4.52
C LEU A 144 -8.16 10.42 4.74
N ALA A 145 -9.00 10.31 5.78
CA ALA A 145 -9.97 11.35 6.13
C ALA A 145 -9.29 12.65 6.60
N ALA A 146 -8.13 12.57 7.24
CA ALA A 146 -7.35 13.71 7.71
C ALA A 146 -6.43 14.31 6.64
N SER A 147 -6.26 13.63 5.49
CA SER A 147 -5.36 14.05 4.42
C SER A 147 -6.00 15.04 3.45
N SER A 148 -5.18 15.72 2.65
CA SER A 148 -5.62 16.55 1.51
C SER A 148 -5.75 15.75 0.20
N ILE A 149 -5.58 14.44 0.22
CA ILE A 149 -5.67 13.57 -0.95
C ILE A 149 -7.12 13.52 -1.45
N GLN A 150 -7.33 13.69 -2.75
CA GLN A 150 -8.65 13.48 -3.35
C GLN A 150 -8.92 11.98 -3.49
N VAL A 151 -9.76 11.43 -2.61
CA VAL A 151 -10.01 9.99 -2.51
C VAL A 151 -11.33 9.59 -3.16
N ASN A 152 -11.27 8.74 -4.20
CA ASN A 152 -12.40 8.06 -4.82
C ASN A 152 -12.39 6.58 -4.39
N LYS A 153 -13.44 6.12 -3.72
CA LYS A 153 -13.55 4.78 -3.13
C LYS A 153 -14.60 3.96 -3.87
N PHE A 154 -14.27 2.71 -4.19
CA PHE A 154 -15.14 1.80 -4.95
C PHE A 154 -15.39 0.53 -4.16
N SER A 155 -16.67 0.25 -3.85
CA SER A 155 -17.12 -0.98 -3.20
C SER A 155 -17.47 -2.02 -4.26
N THR A 156 -16.70 -3.13 -4.31
CA THR A 156 -16.81 -4.12 -5.39
C THR A 156 -17.68 -5.32 -5.06
N ARG A 157 -18.04 -5.52 -3.78
CA ARG A 157 -18.82 -6.69 -3.34
C ARG A 157 -20.08 -6.35 -2.55
N GLN A 158 -20.16 -5.12 -2.02
CA GLN A 158 -21.30 -4.65 -1.24
C GLN A 158 -21.86 -3.39 -1.88
N GLN A 159 -23.19 -3.30 -1.99
CA GLN A 159 -23.87 -2.08 -2.37
C GLN A 159 -23.76 -1.07 -1.22
N VAL A 160 -23.38 0.15 -1.55
CA VAL A 160 -23.21 1.24 -0.59
C VAL A 160 -24.03 2.44 -1.05
N GLU A 161 -24.37 3.31 -0.09
CA GLU A 161 -24.86 4.64 -0.41
C GLU A 161 -23.70 5.47 -1.00
N GLU A 162 -23.92 6.06 -2.19
CA GLU A 162 -22.89 6.83 -2.88
C GLU A 162 -22.72 8.21 -2.24
N LYS A 163 -21.97 8.23 -1.15
CA LYS A 163 -21.61 9.42 -0.36
C LYS A 163 -20.18 9.33 0.16
N ASN A 164 -19.63 10.45 0.59
CA ASN A 164 -18.26 10.53 1.15
C ASN A 164 -17.18 9.90 0.25
N GLY A 165 -17.33 10.05 -1.08
CA GLY A 165 -16.40 9.50 -2.07
C GLY A 165 -16.59 8.00 -2.36
N TRP A 166 -17.59 7.33 -1.80
CA TRP A 166 -17.93 5.96 -2.16
C TRP A 166 -18.77 5.88 -3.42
N ARG A 167 -18.45 4.90 -4.26
CA ARG A 167 -19.20 4.50 -5.47
C ARG A 167 -19.34 2.98 -5.51
N ASN A 168 -20.36 2.49 -6.19
CA ASN A 168 -20.61 1.06 -6.36
C ASN A 168 -19.86 0.49 -7.56
N GLY A 169 -19.40 -0.75 -7.45
CA GLY A 169 -18.77 -1.50 -8.53
C GLY A 169 -17.26 -1.22 -8.65
N ARG A 170 -16.74 -1.32 -9.87
CA ARG A 170 -15.33 -1.10 -10.21
C ARG A 170 -15.19 0.25 -10.92
N PHE A 171 -14.05 0.91 -10.74
CA PHE A 171 -13.73 2.11 -11.52
C PHE A 171 -13.39 1.74 -12.98
N GLU A 172 -13.69 2.67 -13.87
CA GLU A 172 -13.25 2.61 -15.25
C GLU A 172 -11.97 3.43 -15.42
N VAL A 173 -10.89 2.77 -15.82
CA VAL A 173 -9.55 3.39 -15.90
C VAL A 173 -9.52 4.54 -16.92
N ALA A 174 -10.25 4.43 -18.02
CA ALA A 174 -10.34 5.51 -19.02
C ALA A 174 -10.93 6.80 -18.43
N ASN A 175 -11.91 6.67 -17.52
CA ASN A 175 -12.46 7.86 -16.83
C ASN A 175 -11.41 8.48 -15.91
N ILE A 176 -10.65 7.65 -15.15
CA ILE A 176 -9.56 8.14 -14.30
C ILE A 176 -8.57 8.96 -15.14
N VAL A 177 -8.10 8.40 -16.26
CA VAL A 177 -7.14 9.10 -17.14
C VAL A 177 -7.67 10.40 -17.66
N SER A 178 -8.99 10.51 -17.96
CA SER A 178 -9.60 11.75 -18.45
C SER A 178 -9.88 12.79 -17.36
N GLU A 179 -10.02 12.37 -16.10
CA GLU A 179 -10.36 13.25 -14.97
C GLU A 179 -9.11 13.86 -14.28
N VAL A 180 -7.92 13.29 -14.50
CA VAL A 180 -6.68 13.73 -13.85
C VAL A 180 -5.80 14.57 -14.81
N PRO A 181 -4.83 15.35 -14.30
CA PRO A 181 -3.91 16.10 -15.16
C PRO A 181 -3.18 15.21 -16.17
N SER A 182 -3.09 15.64 -17.43
CA SER A 182 -2.50 14.86 -18.52
C SER A 182 -1.01 14.53 -18.35
N ASN A 183 -0.32 15.26 -17.48
CA ASN A 183 1.07 15.01 -17.10
C ASN A 183 1.20 14.25 -15.77
N ALA A 184 0.14 13.64 -15.25
CA ALA A 184 0.19 12.91 -13.99
C ALA A 184 1.04 11.64 -14.11
N HIS A 185 1.67 11.26 -12.99
CA HIS A 185 2.34 9.97 -12.85
C HIS A 185 1.45 9.00 -12.07
N PHE A 186 1.24 7.82 -12.63
CA PHE A 186 0.37 6.79 -12.07
C PHE A 186 1.16 5.80 -11.22
N LEU A 187 0.67 5.53 -10.03
CA LEU A 187 1.18 4.53 -9.09
C LEU A 187 0.14 3.41 -8.98
N VAL A 188 0.44 2.22 -9.43
CA VAL A 188 -0.52 1.10 -9.43
C VAL A 188 -0.03 0.00 -8.50
N CYS A 189 -0.81 -0.35 -7.47
CA CYS A 189 -0.45 -1.43 -6.56
C CYS A 189 -1.66 -2.28 -6.12
N GLY A 190 -1.44 -3.60 -6.04
CA GLY A 190 -2.43 -4.60 -5.67
C GLY A 190 -2.00 -6.00 -6.06
N SER A 191 -2.95 -6.93 -6.26
CA SER A 191 -2.62 -8.27 -6.77
C SER A 191 -2.08 -8.19 -8.20
N LEU A 192 -1.25 -9.15 -8.60
CA LEU A 192 -0.66 -9.18 -9.96
C LEU A 192 -1.71 -9.07 -11.08
N PRO A 193 -2.86 -9.79 -11.04
CA PRO A 193 -3.91 -9.62 -12.05
C PRO A 193 -4.49 -8.21 -12.09
N PHE A 194 -4.68 -7.57 -10.92
CA PHE A 194 -5.16 -6.19 -10.82
C PHE A 194 -4.18 -5.21 -11.45
N VAL A 195 -2.90 -5.29 -11.08
CA VAL A 195 -1.86 -4.39 -11.59
C VAL A 195 -1.75 -4.51 -13.10
N ARG A 196 -1.74 -5.74 -13.64
CA ARG A 196 -1.68 -6.00 -15.09
C ARG A 196 -2.88 -5.40 -15.82
N ASP A 197 -4.10 -5.62 -15.35
CA ASP A 197 -5.33 -5.11 -15.96
C ASP A 197 -5.33 -3.57 -15.99
N VAL A 198 -4.99 -2.94 -14.86
CA VAL A 198 -4.95 -1.47 -14.74
C VAL A 198 -3.86 -0.89 -15.63
N TRP A 199 -2.65 -1.46 -15.61
CA TRP A 199 -1.54 -1.01 -16.46
C TRP A 199 -1.90 -1.06 -17.95
N GLN A 200 -2.49 -2.18 -18.41
CA GLN A 200 -2.93 -2.32 -19.81
C GLN A 200 -3.98 -1.26 -20.20
N LYS A 201 -4.90 -0.95 -19.29
CA LYS A 201 -5.94 0.05 -19.55
C LYS A 201 -5.41 1.48 -19.54
N ILE A 202 -4.43 1.80 -18.67
CA ILE A 202 -3.77 3.12 -18.64
C ILE A 202 -2.99 3.33 -19.95
N THR A 203 -2.20 2.35 -20.39
CA THR A 203 -1.44 2.42 -21.65
C THR A 203 -2.37 2.48 -22.87
N ALA A 204 -3.46 1.70 -22.88
CA ALA A 204 -4.47 1.76 -23.95
C ALA A 204 -5.21 3.13 -23.99
N ALA A 205 -5.28 3.85 -22.88
CA ALA A 205 -5.80 5.22 -22.82
C ALA A 205 -4.78 6.29 -23.25
N GLY A 206 -3.57 5.87 -23.72
CA GLY A 206 -2.57 6.76 -24.29
C GLY A 206 -1.55 7.34 -23.33
N VAL A 207 -1.51 6.87 -22.08
CA VAL A 207 -0.48 7.29 -21.11
C VAL A 207 0.83 6.58 -21.45
N ASP A 208 1.93 7.36 -21.52
CA ASP A 208 3.28 6.82 -21.76
C ASP A 208 3.74 5.96 -20.56
N GLU A 209 4.37 4.83 -20.83
CA GLU A 209 4.82 3.89 -19.81
C GLU A 209 5.80 4.51 -18.79
N SER A 210 6.58 5.52 -19.22
CA SER A 210 7.47 6.26 -18.31
C SER A 210 6.73 7.06 -17.23
N HIS A 211 5.43 7.23 -17.37
CA HIS A 211 4.55 7.85 -16.37
C HIS A 211 3.76 6.82 -15.54
N ILE A 212 4.18 5.56 -15.54
CA ILE A 212 3.49 4.50 -14.79
C ILE A 212 4.50 3.72 -13.96
N SER A 213 4.37 3.75 -12.64
CA SER A 213 5.09 2.87 -11.72
C SER A 213 4.14 1.79 -11.20
N THR A 214 4.62 0.56 -11.12
CA THR A 214 3.79 -0.57 -10.66
C THR A 214 4.50 -1.38 -9.58
N GLU A 215 3.74 -1.85 -8.59
CA GLU A 215 4.17 -2.85 -7.62
C GLU A 215 3.07 -3.91 -7.47
N ALA A 216 3.43 -5.19 -7.59
CA ALA A 216 2.47 -6.28 -7.52
C ALA A 216 2.71 -7.17 -6.30
N PHE A 217 1.65 -7.48 -5.57
CA PHE A 217 1.68 -8.47 -4.49
C PHE A 217 1.32 -9.84 -5.04
N PHE A 218 2.15 -10.82 -4.71
CA PHE A 218 1.90 -12.21 -5.07
C PHE A 218 1.10 -12.87 -3.94
N GLU A 219 -0.07 -13.39 -4.27
CA GLU A 219 -0.79 -14.33 -3.40
C GLU A 219 -0.01 -15.66 -3.43
N GLN A 220 0.53 -16.06 -2.28
CA GLN A 220 1.19 -17.36 -2.09
C GLN A 220 0.35 -18.23 -1.19
#